data_6d4458d2633898e64cb4c48e865a22e0
#
_entry.id   6d4458d2633898e64cb4c48e865a22e0
#
_cell.length_a   1.000
_cell.length_b   1.000
_cell.length_c   1.000
_cell.angle_alpha   90.00
_cell.angle_beta   90.00
_cell.angle_gamma   90.00
#
_symmetry.space_group_name_H-M   'P 1'
#
loop_
_entity.id
_entity.type
_entity.pdbx_description
1 polymer ?
#
loop_
_entity_poly.entity_id
_entity_poly.type
_entity_poly.pdbx_seq_one_letter_code
_entity_poly.pdbx_strand_id
1 'polypeptide(L)'
;MENKELIKLALEAKVNSSYTPYSKFRVGAAVEMEDGEVYTGGNIEVASYSPTNCAERTAIFKAVSDGKRKIEKIAITGDAKDTYPCGVCRQVIREFGINPKIIIANSEEDYKEYTLEELLPHSFGPEDLQRGNENV
;
A
#
# COMPACT_ATOMS: atom_id res chain seq x y z
N MET A 1 -2.28 10.38 12.15
CA MET A 1 -3.01 9.22 12.72
C MET A 1 -2.01 8.31 13.40
N GLU A 2 -2.36 7.75 14.52
CA GLU A 2 -1.50 6.79 15.21
C GLU A 2 -1.46 5.46 14.47
N ASN A 3 -0.35 4.74 14.63
CA ASN A 3 -0.16 3.45 13.95
C ASN A 3 -1.28 2.46 14.25
N LYS A 4 -1.70 2.36 15.51
CA LYS A 4 -2.77 1.43 15.91
C LYS A 4 -4.09 1.71 15.19
N GLU A 5 -4.43 2.98 15.03
CA GLU A 5 -5.66 3.38 14.35
C GLU A 5 -5.60 3.03 12.86
N LEU A 6 -4.46 3.26 12.23
CA LEU A 6 -4.26 2.93 10.82
C LEU A 6 -4.30 1.42 10.60
N ILE A 7 -3.67 0.67 11.50
CA ILE A 7 -3.68 -0.80 11.47
C ILE A 7 -5.10 -1.33 11.61
N LYS A 8 -5.89 -0.75 12.52
CA LYS A 8 -7.29 -1.14 12.72
C LYS A 8 -8.07 -1.01 11.42
N LEU A 9 -7.88 0.09 10.70
CA LEU A 9 -8.55 0.31 9.41
C LEU A 9 -8.10 -0.71 8.36
N ALA A 10 -6.82 -1.07 8.35
CA ALA A 10 -6.32 -2.11 7.44
C ALA A 10 -6.94 -3.48 7.76
N LEU A 11 -7.05 -3.82 9.05
CA LEU A 11 -7.69 -5.07 9.48
C LEU A 11 -9.17 -5.12 9.08
N GLU A 12 -9.89 -4.01 9.23
CA GLU A 12 -11.28 -3.91 8.81
C GLU A 12 -11.41 -4.06 7.30
N ALA A 13 -10.51 -3.45 6.53
CA ALA A 13 -10.52 -3.56 5.08
C ALA A 13 -10.24 -4.99 4.62
N LYS A 14 -9.35 -5.71 5.30
CA LYS A 14 -9.08 -7.12 5.01
C LYS A 14 -10.35 -7.94 5.08
N VAL A 15 -11.17 -7.73 6.11
CA VAL A 15 -12.40 -8.49 6.33
C VAL A 15 -13.53 -8.01 5.43
N ASN A 16 -13.70 -6.70 5.29
CA ASN A 16 -14.91 -6.12 4.69
C ASN A 16 -14.75 -5.73 3.22
N SER A 17 -13.53 -5.54 2.73
CA SER A 17 -13.29 -4.97 1.40
C SER A 17 -12.56 -5.91 0.45
N SER A 18 -12.04 -7.03 0.92
CA SER A 18 -11.36 -8.00 0.05
C SER A 18 -12.37 -8.86 -0.70
N TYR A 19 -11.98 -9.24 -1.92
CA TYR A 19 -12.75 -10.16 -2.74
C TYR A 19 -11.78 -11.21 -3.27
N THR A 20 -11.72 -12.38 -2.61
CA THR A 20 -10.69 -13.41 -2.86
C THR A 20 -11.29 -14.79 -3.08
N PRO A 21 -12.19 -14.94 -4.11
CA PRO A 21 -12.86 -16.23 -4.32
C PRO A 21 -11.92 -17.34 -4.81
N TYR A 22 -10.76 -17.00 -5.36
CA TYR A 22 -9.83 -17.96 -5.95
C TYR A 22 -8.73 -18.36 -4.98
N SER A 23 -7.98 -17.39 -4.45
CA SER A 23 -6.86 -17.67 -3.55
C SER A 23 -7.29 -17.95 -2.12
N LYS A 24 -8.41 -17.39 -1.68
CA LYS A 24 -8.85 -17.41 -0.29
C LYS A 24 -7.88 -16.68 0.65
N PHE A 25 -6.96 -15.90 0.09
CA PHE A 25 -5.96 -15.14 0.86
C PHE A 25 -6.32 -13.65 0.84
N ARG A 26 -6.71 -13.13 2.00
CA ARG A 26 -7.17 -11.74 2.12
C ARG A 26 -6.03 -10.84 2.56
N VAL A 27 -6.00 -9.64 2.00
CA VAL A 27 -5.09 -8.57 2.39
C VAL A 27 -5.90 -7.29 2.55
N GLY A 28 -5.56 -6.51 3.56
CA GLY A 28 -6.13 -5.19 3.77
C GLY A 28 -5.03 -4.15 3.88
N ALA A 29 -5.34 -2.96 3.42
CA ALA A 29 -4.41 -1.84 3.48
C ALA A 29 -5.13 -0.56 3.87
N ALA A 30 -4.43 0.31 4.58
CA ALA A 30 -4.90 1.65 4.91
C ALA A 30 -3.75 2.62 4.65
N VAL A 31 -3.98 3.62 3.82
CA VAL A 31 -2.96 4.61 3.48
C VAL A 31 -3.38 5.97 4.02
N GLU A 32 -2.46 6.63 4.72
CA GLU A 32 -2.60 8.00 5.17
C GLU A 32 -1.81 8.89 4.23
N MET A 33 -2.48 9.88 3.66
CA MET A 33 -1.87 10.82 2.74
C MET A 33 -1.31 12.02 3.51
N GLU A 34 -0.48 12.82 2.85
CA GLU A 34 0.22 13.95 3.45
C GLU A 34 -0.74 14.94 4.15
N ASP A 35 -1.96 15.10 3.64
CA ASP A 35 -2.96 16.01 4.21
C ASP A 35 -3.77 15.40 5.35
N GLY A 36 -3.46 14.16 5.74
CA GLY A 36 -4.15 13.47 6.83
C GLY A 36 -5.34 12.62 6.41
N GLU A 37 -5.78 12.71 5.15
CA GLU A 37 -6.86 11.86 4.65
C GLU A 37 -6.43 10.40 4.56
N VAL A 38 -7.33 9.49 4.91
CA VAL A 38 -7.06 8.06 4.95
C VAL A 38 -7.95 7.33 3.95
N TYR A 39 -7.34 6.39 3.22
CA TYR A 39 -8.05 5.55 2.25
C TYR A 39 -7.74 4.11 2.54
N THR A 40 -8.73 3.24 2.38
CA THR A 40 -8.55 1.81 2.66
C THR A 40 -8.85 0.99 1.42
N GLY A 41 -8.32 -0.23 1.38
CA GLY A 41 -8.57 -1.15 0.28
C GLY A 41 -8.34 -2.60 0.69
N GLY A 42 -9.05 -3.50 0.04
CA GLY A 42 -8.80 -4.92 0.09
C GLY A 42 -8.32 -5.40 -1.26
N ASN A 43 -7.70 -6.58 -1.30
CA ASN A 43 -7.32 -7.18 -2.57
C ASN A 43 -8.55 -7.70 -3.29
N ILE A 44 -8.57 -7.50 -4.62
CA ILE A 44 -9.72 -7.84 -5.47
C ILE A 44 -9.25 -8.74 -6.59
N GLU A 45 -9.76 -9.96 -6.62
CA GLU A 45 -9.38 -10.97 -7.61
C GLU A 45 -10.38 -11.01 -8.75
N VAL A 46 -9.86 -11.25 -9.94
CA VAL A 46 -10.66 -11.36 -11.16
C VAL A 46 -10.32 -12.71 -11.81
N ALA A 47 -11.34 -13.38 -12.35
CA ALA A 47 -11.19 -14.74 -12.93
C ALA A 47 -10.09 -14.81 -14.01
N SER A 48 -9.89 -13.76 -14.76
CA SER A 48 -8.84 -13.69 -15.80
C SER A 48 -7.45 -13.39 -15.21
N TYR A 49 -7.33 -13.26 -13.90
CA TYR A 49 -6.13 -13.00 -13.09
C TYR A 49 -5.45 -11.65 -13.34
N SER A 50 -5.13 -11.31 -14.59
CA SER A 50 -4.35 -10.11 -14.91
C SER A 50 -4.88 -8.81 -14.30
N PRO A 51 -6.21 -8.53 -14.27
CA PRO A 51 -6.73 -7.31 -13.64
C PRO A 51 -6.78 -7.37 -12.12
N THR A 52 -6.45 -8.52 -11.52
CA THR A 52 -6.41 -8.66 -10.06
C THR A 52 -5.56 -7.58 -9.44
N ASN A 53 -6.06 -6.94 -8.37
CA ASN A 53 -5.39 -5.82 -7.75
C ASN A 53 -5.11 -6.06 -6.26
N CYS A 54 -3.91 -5.72 -5.83
CA CYS A 54 -3.52 -5.84 -4.43
C CYS A 54 -4.22 -4.78 -3.57
N ALA A 55 -4.38 -5.07 -2.28
CA ALA A 55 -5.01 -4.15 -1.33
C ALA A 55 -4.32 -2.78 -1.30
N GLU A 56 -3.00 -2.77 -1.32
CA GLU A 56 -2.21 -1.54 -1.28
C GLU A 56 -2.53 -0.64 -2.48
N ARG A 57 -2.58 -1.23 -3.68
CA ARG A 57 -2.89 -0.46 -4.89
C ARG A 57 -4.34 0.02 -4.89
N THR A 58 -5.26 -0.79 -4.38
CA THR A 58 -6.66 -0.36 -4.26
C THR A 58 -6.76 0.90 -3.40
N ALA A 59 -6.11 0.89 -2.23
CA ALA A 59 -6.11 2.04 -1.32
C ALA A 59 -5.42 3.25 -1.95
N ILE A 60 -4.23 3.07 -2.52
CA ILE A 60 -3.45 4.16 -3.10
C ILE A 60 -4.16 4.75 -4.32
N PHE A 61 -4.70 3.92 -5.20
CA PHE A 61 -5.37 4.42 -6.40
C PHE A 61 -6.66 5.17 -6.08
N LYS A 62 -7.37 4.78 -5.02
CA LYS A 62 -8.50 5.56 -4.52
C LYS A 62 -8.05 6.96 -4.11
N ALA A 63 -6.95 7.05 -3.36
CA ALA A 63 -6.40 8.33 -2.93
C ALA A 63 -5.97 9.19 -4.12
N VAL A 64 -5.24 8.61 -5.05
CA VAL A 64 -4.75 9.31 -6.24
C VAL A 64 -5.92 9.78 -7.12
N SER A 65 -6.94 8.93 -7.28
CA SER A 65 -8.15 9.28 -8.03
C SER A 65 -8.91 10.45 -7.39
N ASP A 66 -8.79 10.57 -6.06
CA ASP A 66 -9.39 11.66 -5.29
C ASP A 66 -8.51 12.93 -5.24
N GLY A 67 -7.42 12.96 -6.00
CA GLY A 67 -6.55 14.12 -6.13
C GLY A 67 -5.35 14.15 -5.18
N LYS A 68 -5.16 13.13 -4.37
CA LYS A 68 -4.01 13.05 -3.46
C LYS A 68 -2.77 12.59 -4.20
N ARG A 69 -1.57 13.00 -3.74
CA ARG A 69 -0.34 12.72 -4.46
C ARG A 69 0.82 12.20 -3.61
N LYS A 70 0.76 12.37 -2.28
CA LYS A 70 1.88 11.99 -1.40
C LYS A 70 1.44 11.13 -0.26
N ILE A 71 2.06 9.96 -0.14
CA ILE A 71 1.80 9.01 0.93
C ILE A 71 2.64 9.38 2.15
N GLU A 72 2.00 9.50 3.32
CA GLU A 72 2.69 9.68 4.60
C GLU A 72 3.04 8.33 5.21
N LYS A 73 2.08 7.44 5.31
CA LYS A 73 2.31 6.07 5.79
C LYS A 73 1.22 5.12 5.29
N ILE A 74 1.56 3.84 5.26
CA ILE A 74 0.63 2.79 4.84
C ILE A 74 0.75 1.59 5.78
N ALA A 75 -0.39 1.06 6.22
CA ALA A 75 -0.46 -0.16 7.00
C ALA A 75 -1.01 -1.29 6.14
N ILE A 76 -0.38 -2.45 6.24
CA ILE A 76 -0.72 -3.63 5.44
C ILE A 76 -0.88 -4.82 6.38
N THR A 77 -1.94 -5.60 6.20
CA THR A 77 -2.19 -6.83 6.95
C THR A 77 -2.74 -7.90 6.01
N GLY A 78 -2.37 -9.14 6.26
CA GLY A 78 -2.81 -10.27 5.43
C GLY A 78 -3.15 -11.49 6.28
N ASP A 79 -3.63 -12.53 5.61
CA ASP A 79 -3.99 -13.80 6.27
C ASP A 79 -2.76 -14.64 6.69
N ALA A 80 -1.56 -14.24 6.30
CA ALA A 80 -0.32 -14.84 6.78
C ALA A 80 0.42 -13.88 7.71
N LYS A 81 1.25 -14.42 8.59
CA LYS A 81 2.09 -13.60 9.45
C LYS A 81 3.07 -12.79 8.60
N ASP A 82 3.22 -11.50 8.92
CA ASP A 82 4.15 -10.60 8.25
C ASP A 82 3.94 -10.59 6.73
N THR A 83 2.74 -10.20 6.30
CA THR A 83 2.44 -10.08 4.87
C THR A 83 3.07 -8.80 4.31
N TYR A 84 4.07 -8.95 3.46
CA TYR A 84 4.79 -7.85 2.83
C TYR A 84 4.15 -7.46 1.50
N PRO A 85 4.27 -6.18 1.09
CA PRO A 85 3.78 -5.76 -0.22
C PRO A 85 4.59 -6.42 -1.34
N CYS A 86 3.93 -6.81 -2.42
CA CYS A 86 4.62 -7.37 -3.59
C CYS A 86 5.47 -6.29 -4.27
N GLY A 87 6.34 -6.71 -5.18
CA GLY A 87 7.23 -5.77 -5.87
C GLY A 87 6.50 -4.68 -6.64
N VAL A 88 5.38 -5.01 -7.27
CA VAL A 88 4.56 -4.04 -8.00
C VAL A 88 4.03 -2.97 -7.04
N CYS A 89 3.51 -3.39 -5.86
CA CYS A 89 3.01 -2.45 -4.87
C CYS A 89 4.12 -1.57 -4.29
N ARG A 90 5.31 -2.13 -4.08
CA ARG A 90 6.47 -1.33 -3.62
C ARG A 90 6.81 -0.25 -4.63
N GLN A 91 6.76 -0.56 -5.92
CA GLN A 91 7.00 0.41 -6.98
C GLN A 91 5.94 1.50 -7.01
N VAL A 92 4.67 1.15 -6.77
CA VAL A 92 3.57 2.13 -6.70
C VAL A 92 3.75 3.04 -5.48
N ILE A 93 4.14 2.48 -4.33
CA ILE A 93 4.44 3.30 -3.14
C ILE A 93 5.58 4.28 -3.47
N ARG A 94 6.59 3.83 -4.19
CA ARG A 94 7.73 4.65 -4.62
C ARG A 94 7.30 5.84 -5.47
N GLU A 95 6.27 5.68 -6.29
CA GLU A 95 5.76 6.76 -7.14
C GLU A 95 5.18 7.90 -6.31
N PHE A 96 4.46 7.57 -5.24
CA PHE A 96 3.67 8.55 -4.48
C PHE A 96 4.23 8.81 -3.08
N GLY A 97 5.34 8.21 -2.70
CA GLY A 97 5.94 8.40 -1.39
C GLY A 97 7.40 8.74 -1.48
N ILE A 98 7.80 9.92 -0.96
CA ILE A 98 9.22 10.29 -0.92
C ILE A 98 9.92 9.49 0.16
N ASN A 99 9.33 9.45 1.35
CA ASN A 99 9.87 8.69 2.48
C ASN A 99 8.73 8.16 3.35
N PRO A 100 7.83 7.32 2.78
CA PRO A 100 6.68 6.84 3.51
C PRO A 100 7.09 5.81 4.55
N LYS A 101 6.35 5.78 5.65
CA LYS A 101 6.48 4.74 6.66
C LYS A 101 5.60 3.57 6.24
N ILE A 102 6.16 2.38 6.18
CA ILE A 102 5.43 1.16 5.80
C ILE A 102 5.29 0.28 7.03
N ILE A 103 4.05 -0.01 7.41
CA ILE A 103 3.72 -0.79 8.60
C ILE A 103 3.22 -2.17 8.16
N ILE A 104 3.91 -3.21 8.59
CA ILE A 104 3.52 -4.60 8.35
C ILE A 104 2.93 -5.13 9.65
N ALA A 105 1.62 -5.34 9.67
CA ALA A 105 0.89 -5.61 10.90
C ALA A 105 0.23 -6.97 10.90
N ASN A 106 0.33 -7.65 12.03
CA ASN A 106 -0.43 -8.87 12.33
C ASN A 106 -1.62 -8.53 13.23
N SER A 107 -1.46 -7.53 14.10
CA SER A 107 -2.50 -7.00 14.98
C SER A 107 -2.13 -5.56 15.33
N GLU A 108 -2.98 -4.89 16.09
CA GLU A 108 -2.72 -3.52 16.54
C GLU A 108 -1.47 -3.42 17.43
N GLU A 109 -1.10 -4.50 18.12
CA GLU A 109 0.05 -4.55 19.03
C GLU A 109 1.26 -5.25 18.42
N ASP A 110 1.09 -6.04 17.36
CA ASP A 110 2.16 -6.83 16.75
C ASP A 110 2.39 -6.34 15.32
N TYR A 111 3.33 -5.40 15.17
CA TYR A 111 3.65 -4.83 13.87
C TYR A 111 5.11 -4.40 13.79
N LYS A 112 5.58 -4.26 12.57
CA LYS A 112 6.93 -3.79 12.25
C LYS A 112 6.83 -2.58 11.33
N GLU A 113 7.77 -1.66 11.47
CA GLU A 113 7.85 -0.47 10.63
C GLU A 113 9.09 -0.54 9.73
N TYR A 114 8.91 -0.12 8.49
CA TYR A 114 9.98 -0.07 7.50
C TYR A 114 9.97 1.26 6.77
N THR A 115 11.15 1.65 6.30
CA THR A 115 11.25 2.70 5.29
C THR A 115 11.11 2.07 3.92
N LEU A 116 10.79 2.88 2.91
CA LEU A 116 10.73 2.40 1.53
C LEU A 116 12.11 1.92 1.07
N GLU A 117 13.18 2.60 1.45
CA GLU A 117 14.55 2.22 1.10
C GLU A 117 14.87 0.80 1.58
N GLU A 118 14.37 0.41 2.75
CA GLU A 118 14.57 -0.94 3.26
C GLU A 118 13.85 -2.00 2.42
N LEU A 119 12.69 -1.66 1.88
CA LEU A 119 11.86 -2.61 1.11
C LEU A 119 12.10 -2.55 -0.40
N LEU A 120 12.65 -1.45 -0.90
CA LEU A 120 12.92 -1.27 -2.32
C LEU A 120 14.20 -0.44 -2.50
N PRO A 121 15.37 -0.99 -2.15
CA PRO A 121 16.63 -0.28 -2.29
C PRO A 121 17.01 -0.05 -3.76
N HIS A 122 17.71 1.04 -4.03
CA HIS A 122 18.21 1.37 -5.37
C HIS A 122 17.10 1.34 -6.42
N SER A 123 15.99 2.01 -6.14
CA SER A 123 14.80 1.91 -6.97
C SER A 123 14.74 3.00 -8.04
N PHE A 124 14.14 2.64 -9.18
CA PHE A 124 13.72 3.59 -10.20
C PHE A 124 12.52 4.39 -9.70
N GLY A 125 12.49 5.68 -9.97
CA GLY A 125 11.39 6.54 -9.53
C GLY A 125 11.13 7.70 -10.48
N PRO A 126 10.13 8.54 -10.18
CA PRO A 126 9.73 9.64 -11.08
C PRO A 126 10.84 10.64 -11.36
N GLU A 127 11.76 10.87 -10.43
CA GLU A 127 12.89 11.78 -10.66
C GLU A 127 13.81 11.29 -11.77
N ASP A 128 13.87 10.00 -12.04
CA ASP A 128 14.71 9.44 -13.11
C ASP A 128 14.16 9.85 -14.48
N LEU A 129 12.85 9.85 -14.64
CA LEU A 129 12.21 10.31 -15.89
C LEU A 129 12.31 11.81 -16.05
N GLN A 130 12.19 12.58 -14.97
CA GLN A 130 12.38 14.03 -14.99
C GLN A 130 13.79 14.38 -15.41
N ARG A 131 14.78 13.68 -14.86
CA ARG A 131 16.18 13.87 -15.23
C ARG A 131 16.42 13.56 -16.71
N GLY A 132 15.80 12.49 -17.23
CA GLY A 132 15.86 12.15 -18.64
C GLY A 132 15.31 13.27 -19.52
N ASN A 133 14.20 13.87 -19.12
CA ASN A 133 13.59 14.98 -19.83
C ASN A 133 14.46 16.24 -19.81
N GLU A 134 15.16 16.49 -18.73
CA GLU A 134 16.06 17.65 -18.60
C GLU A 134 17.27 17.54 -19.51
N ASN A 135 17.67 16.33 -19.86
CA ASN A 135 18.86 16.05 -20.67
C ASN A 135 18.56 15.93 -22.18
N VAL A 136 17.32 16.13 -22.57
CA VAL A 136 16.90 16.11 -23.98
C VAL A 136 16.93 17.54 -24.64
#